data_778bf89ae596f247540c6bd34de6f1e4
#
_entry.id   778bf89ae596f247540c6bd34de6f1e4
#
_cell.length_a   1.000
_cell.length_b   1.000
_cell.length_c   1.000
_cell.angle_alpha   90.00
_cell.angle_beta   90.00
_cell.angle_gamma   90.00
#
_symmetry.space_group_name_H-M   'P 1'
#
loop_
_entity.id
_entity.type
_entity.pdbx_description
1 polymer ?
#
loop_
_entity_poly.entity_id
_entity_poly.type
_entity_poly.pdbx_seq_one_letter_code
_entity_poly.pdbx_strand_id
1 'polypeptide(L)'
;MADQQLSVFVTTYNNGRTLPACLESVKWADEIVIVDSFSTDDTLVVARRYGARISQQPFAGYGPQKRLALALTVHDWVLLLDADEALSPALQTEIRRVLEEGPKADGYEAPRQEQVFWRMYNPATRMNHYLRLFDKRKGFIDDLPVHAAPKVRGSVARLKASLYHYGETDIHTKVEKINGYSTGLVADKLKKKRWGIRLVMMAYPPLFFVRSYLFKRNFLNGWAGLINSAIAAFYVFLKYAKLYEHHQFAKYGKRLLPDDAPPLPSEYRPRPADKP
;
A
#
# COMPACT_ATOMS: atom_id res chain seq x y z
N MET A 1 17.20 -32.53 -3.64
CA MET A 1 16.97 -31.36 -4.54
C MET A 1 17.79 -30.24 -3.98
N ALA A 2 18.40 -29.38 -4.81
CA ALA A 2 19.19 -28.27 -4.29
C ALA A 2 18.23 -27.27 -3.60
N ASP A 3 18.57 -26.87 -2.40
CA ASP A 3 17.90 -25.83 -1.65
C ASP A 3 17.88 -24.54 -2.50
N GLN A 4 16.70 -23.95 -2.71
CA GLN A 4 16.57 -22.77 -3.55
C GLN A 4 16.95 -21.54 -2.73
N GLN A 5 17.99 -20.82 -3.18
CA GLN A 5 18.43 -19.59 -2.54
C GLN A 5 17.43 -18.44 -2.76
N LEU A 6 17.29 -17.59 -1.75
CA LEU A 6 16.30 -16.51 -1.70
C LEU A 6 16.96 -15.14 -1.60
N SER A 7 16.64 -14.25 -2.55
CA SER A 7 16.89 -12.82 -2.40
C SER A 7 15.62 -12.09 -1.93
N VAL A 8 15.72 -11.32 -0.85
CA VAL A 8 14.66 -10.40 -0.42
C VAL A 8 14.98 -9.00 -0.94
N PHE A 9 13.98 -8.32 -1.51
CA PHE A 9 14.16 -6.95 -1.94
C PHE A 9 13.10 -6.02 -1.37
N VAL A 10 13.55 -4.87 -0.89
CA VAL A 10 12.74 -3.86 -0.18
C VAL A 10 13.00 -2.49 -0.78
N THR A 11 11.96 -1.69 -0.96
CA THR A 11 12.08 -0.26 -1.26
C THR A 11 11.70 0.56 -0.05
N THR A 12 12.45 1.62 0.26
CA THR A 12 12.27 2.36 1.51
C THR A 12 12.50 3.86 1.36
N TYR A 13 11.81 4.62 2.21
CA TYR A 13 12.03 6.04 2.47
C TYR A 13 11.51 6.40 3.86
N ASN A 14 12.41 6.77 4.77
CA ASN A 14 12.09 7.14 6.15
C ASN A 14 11.22 6.09 6.89
N ASN A 15 11.68 4.84 6.87
CA ASN A 15 11.01 3.70 7.51
C ASN A 15 11.76 3.16 8.75
N GLY A 16 12.56 3.98 9.42
CA GLY A 16 13.33 3.58 10.62
C GLY A 16 12.49 2.90 11.70
N ARG A 17 11.20 3.23 11.79
CA ARG A 17 10.26 2.63 12.74
C ARG A 17 9.86 1.18 12.41
N THR A 18 9.61 0.86 11.15
CA THR A 18 9.02 -0.43 10.73
C THR A 18 10.05 -1.38 10.12
N LEU A 19 11.08 -0.84 9.49
CA LEU A 19 12.14 -1.61 8.84
C LEU A 19 12.81 -2.65 9.76
N PRO A 20 13.05 -2.41 11.07
CA PRO A 20 13.59 -3.45 11.95
C PRO A 20 12.75 -4.73 11.98
N ALA A 21 11.42 -4.61 12.08
CA ALA A 21 10.52 -5.77 12.06
C ALA A 21 10.49 -6.47 10.70
N CYS A 22 10.55 -5.71 9.61
CA CYS A 22 10.67 -6.22 8.25
C CYS A 22 11.92 -7.09 8.12
N LEU A 23 13.09 -6.55 8.40
CA LEU A 23 14.38 -7.22 8.22
C LEU A 23 14.59 -8.38 9.19
N GLU A 24 14.14 -8.25 10.44
CA GLU A 24 14.16 -9.35 11.40
C GLU A 24 13.39 -10.57 10.89
N SER A 25 12.27 -10.35 10.22
CA SER A 25 11.43 -11.43 9.68
C SER A 25 12.06 -12.17 8.50
N VAL A 26 13.09 -11.60 7.88
CA VAL A 26 13.76 -12.17 6.68
C VAL A 26 15.28 -12.31 6.83
N LYS A 27 15.83 -12.14 8.04
CA LYS A 27 17.28 -12.25 8.31
C LYS A 27 17.90 -13.62 7.95
N TRP A 28 17.07 -14.61 7.73
CA TRP A 28 17.44 -15.95 7.31
C TRP A 28 17.61 -16.12 5.80
N ALA A 29 17.23 -15.11 4.99
CA ALA A 29 17.41 -15.13 3.54
C ALA A 29 18.89 -15.06 3.16
N ASP A 30 19.24 -15.59 1.99
CA ASP A 30 20.61 -15.59 1.48
C ASP A 30 21.10 -14.21 1.07
N GLU A 31 20.15 -13.35 0.67
CA GLU A 31 20.45 -11.98 0.27
C GLU A 31 19.32 -11.04 0.68
N ILE A 32 19.68 -9.83 1.16
CA ILE A 32 18.74 -8.72 1.39
C ILE A 32 19.22 -7.51 0.57
N VAL A 33 18.38 -7.02 -0.34
CA VAL A 33 18.61 -5.84 -1.19
C VAL A 33 17.65 -4.73 -0.78
N ILE A 34 18.18 -3.55 -0.54
CA ILE A 34 17.39 -2.36 -0.22
C ILE A 34 17.66 -1.26 -1.23
N VAL A 35 16.59 -0.71 -1.82
CA VAL A 35 16.64 0.53 -2.59
C VAL A 35 16.02 1.64 -1.75
N ASP A 36 16.87 2.57 -1.32
CA ASP A 36 16.50 3.68 -0.47
C ASP A 36 16.38 4.98 -1.25
N SER A 37 15.35 5.77 -0.95
CA SER A 37 15.08 7.05 -1.62
C SER A 37 15.66 8.25 -0.87
N PHE A 38 16.92 8.15 -0.37
CA PHE A 38 17.61 9.14 0.43
C PHE A 38 16.93 9.42 1.78
N SER A 39 16.73 8.36 2.57
CA SER A 39 16.21 8.47 3.94
C SER A 39 17.12 9.35 4.82
N THR A 40 16.49 10.15 5.66
CA THR A 40 17.13 11.09 6.59
C THR A 40 16.99 10.66 8.06
N ASP A 41 16.25 9.57 8.32
CA ASP A 41 16.08 8.94 9.63
C ASP A 41 17.04 7.74 9.82
N ASP A 42 16.80 6.91 10.82
CA ASP A 42 17.63 5.73 11.14
C ASP A 42 17.52 4.58 10.14
N THR A 43 16.76 4.71 9.05
CA THR A 43 16.51 3.66 8.05
C THR A 43 17.81 2.98 7.58
N LEU A 44 18.80 3.76 7.18
CA LEU A 44 20.07 3.23 6.65
C LEU A 44 20.93 2.57 7.75
N VAL A 45 20.86 3.08 8.99
CA VAL A 45 21.54 2.47 10.14
C VAL A 45 20.96 1.08 10.41
N VAL A 46 19.64 0.97 10.41
CA VAL A 46 18.93 -0.30 10.55
C VAL A 46 19.33 -1.26 9.43
N ALA A 47 19.24 -0.83 8.17
CA ALA A 47 19.56 -1.68 7.02
C ALA A 47 20.96 -2.30 7.10
N ARG A 48 21.98 -1.51 7.49
CA ARG A 48 23.36 -1.98 7.65
C ARG A 48 23.52 -3.02 8.75
N ARG A 49 22.77 -2.92 9.87
CA ARG A 49 22.81 -3.90 10.96
C ARG A 49 22.37 -5.31 10.53
N TYR A 50 21.51 -5.39 9.54
CA TYR A 50 21.05 -6.67 8.98
C TYR A 50 21.88 -7.15 7.77
N GLY A 51 23.00 -6.49 7.48
CA GLY A 51 23.87 -6.87 6.36
C GLY A 51 23.25 -6.64 4.99
N ALA A 52 22.24 -5.79 4.88
CA ALA A 52 21.57 -5.53 3.61
C ALA A 52 22.49 -4.81 2.61
N ARG A 53 22.43 -5.20 1.35
CA ARG A 53 23.06 -4.48 0.24
C ARG A 53 22.19 -3.30 -0.14
N ILE A 54 22.69 -2.09 0.05
CA ILE A 54 21.95 -0.84 -0.09
C ILE A 54 22.33 -0.14 -1.38
N SER A 55 21.32 0.29 -2.15
CA SER A 55 21.44 1.22 -3.28
C SER A 55 20.58 2.45 -3.01
N GLN A 56 21.13 3.64 -3.13
CA GLN A 56 20.39 4.89 -2.97
C GLN A 56 20.07 5.50 -4.33
N GLN A 57 18.79 5.79 -4.57
CA GLN A 57 18.29 6.38 -5.81
C GLN A 57 17.17 7.39 -5.53
N PRO A 58 17.12 8.51 -6.25
CA PRO A 58 15.98 9.43 -6.16
C PRO A 58 14.67 8.69 -6.42
N PHE A 59 13.62 9.08 -5.73
CA PHE A 59 12.32 8.46 -5.92
C PHE A 59 11.76 8.78 -7.32
N ALA A 60 11.75 7.79 -8.19
CA ALA A 60 11.21 7.86 -9.56
C ALA A 60 9.80 7.25 -9.68
N GLY A 61 9.15 6.94 -8.55
CA GLY A 61 7.87 6.25 -8.46
C GLY A 61 8.02 4.82 -7.95
N TYR A 62 6.93 4.25 -7.44
CA TYR A 62 6.93 2.91 -6.83
C TYR A 62 7.36 1.80 -7.79
N GLY A 63 6.91 1.84 -9.04
CA GLY A 63 7.28 0.86 -10.06
C GLY A 63 8.77 0.88 -10.41
N PRO A 64 9.35 2.00 -10.81
CA PRO A 64 10.79 2.12 -11.08
C PRO A 64 11.66 1.67 -9.91
N GLN A 65 11.34 2.08 -8.66
CA GLN A 65 12.10 1.66 -7.48
C GLN A 65 12.05 0.15 -7.26
N LYS A 66 10.88 -0.48 -7.35
CA LYS A 66 10.73 -1.94 -7.20
C LYS A 66 11.42 -2.70 -8.35
N ARG A 67 11.39 -2.20 -9.59
CA ARG A 67 12.13 -2.80 -10.71
C ARG A 67 13.64 -2.74 -10.50
N LEU A 68 14.14 -1.61 -10.03
CA LEU A 68 15.57 -1.49 -9.71
C LEU A 68 15.96 -2.47 -8.59
N ALA A 69 15.17 -2.53 -7.51
CA ALA A 69 15.45 -3.45 -6.41
C ALA A 69 15.44 -4.91 -6.87
N LEU A 70 14.47 -5.32 -7.70
CA LEU A 70 14.41 -6.65 -8.31
C LEU A 70 15.62 -6.93 -9.20
N ALA A 71 16.03 -5.98 -10.03
CA ALA A 71 17.19 -6.14 -10.93
C ALA A 71 18.52 -6.30 -10.17
N LEU A 72 18.60 -5.76 -8.96
CA LEU A 72 19.77 -5.89 -8.10
C LEU A 72 19.87 -7.26 -7.41
N THR A 73 18.81 -8.07 -7.34
CA THR A 73 18.85 -9.40 -6.69
C THR A 73 19.69 -10.39 -7.49
N VAL A 74 20.40 -11.30 -6.81
CA VAL A 74 21.26 -12.31 -7.48
C VAL A 74 20.55 -13.64 -7.67
N HIS A 75 19.71 -14.08 -6.73
CA HIS A 75 19.07 -15.40 -6.80
C HIS A 75 17.80 -15.38 -7.66
N ASP A 76 17.43 -16.56 -8.18
CA ASP A 76 16.25 -16.73 -9.03
C ASP A 76 14.93 -16.58 -8.26
N TRP A 77 14.89 -17.10 -7.03
CA TRP A 77 13.74 -16.90 -6.15
C TRP A 77 13.86 -15.60 -5.39
N VAL A 78 12.81 -14.80 -5.47
CA VAL A 78 12.79 -13.47 -4.85
C VAL A 78 11.54 -13.27 -4.01
N LEU A 79 11.72 -12.54 -2.91
CA LEU A 79 10.64 -12.11 -2.03
C LEU A 79 10.57 -10.58 -2.00
N LEU A 80 9.45 -10.02 -2.41
CA LEU A 80 9.16 -8.58 -2.26
C LEU A 80 8.52 -8.32 -0.92
N LEU A 81 9.07 -7.39 -0.15
CA LEU A 81 8.40 -6.77 0.99
C LEU A 81 8.41 -5.25 0.85
N ASP A 82 7.34 -4.62 1.27
CA ASP A 82 7.34 -3.19 1.55
C ASP A 82 7.98 -2.97 2.94
N ALA A 83 8.66 -1.84 3.18
CA ALA A 83 9.43 -1.60 4.41
C ALA A 83 8.58 -1.55 5.71
N ASP A 84 7.26 -1.54 5.56
CA ASP A 84 6.27 -1.63 6.63
C ASP A 84 5.56 -3.00 6.69
N GLU A 85 6.13 -4.03 6.05
CA GLU A 85 5.64 -5.40 6.09
C GLU A 85 6.64 -6.32 6.82
N ALA A 86 6.13 -7.36 7.47
CA ALA A 86 6.95 -8.41 8.07
C ALA A 86 6.27 -9.78 7.92
N LEU A 87 7.06 -10.83 7.70
CA LEU A 87 6.54 -12.20 7.67
C LEU A 87 6.14 -12.64 9.09
N SER A 88 4.96 -13.26 9.24
CA SER A 88 4.67 -13.98 10.48
C SER A 88 5.63 -15.18 10.64
N PRO A 89 5.89 -15.68 11.86
CA PRO A 89 6.72 -16.88 12.06
C PRO A 89 6.21 -18.08 11.26
N ALA A 90 4.89 -18.25 11.16
CA ALA A 90 4.28 -19.32 10.37
C ALA A 90 4.55 -19.14 8.85
N LEU A 91 4.54 -17.89 8.34
CA LEU A 91 4.84 -17.63 6.93
C LEU A 91 6.32 -17.84 6.62
N GLN A 92 7.22 -17.49 7.53
CA GLN A 92 8.64 -17.80 7.39
C GLN A 92 8.87 -19.31 7.23
N THR A 93 8.25 -20.11 8.10
CA THR A 93 8.32 -21.59 8.03
C THR A 93 7.73 -22.12 6.73
N GLU A 94 6.58 -21.57 6.30
CA GLU A 94 5.91 -22.02 5.08
C GLU A 94 6.76 -21.70 3.82
N ILE A 95 7.37 -20.50 3.75
CA ILE A 95 8.25 -20.11 2.63
C ILE A 95 9.50 -20.99 2.58
N ARG A 96 10.18 -21.21 3.72
CA ARG A 96 11.36 -22.09 3.78
C ARG A 96 11.02 -23.47 3.26
N ARG A 97 9.93 -24.06 3.75
CA ARG A 97 9.47 -25.36 3.27
C ARG A 97 9.21 -25.41 1.77
N VAL A 98 8.59 -24.36 1.19
CA VAL A 98 8.38 -24.26 -0.26
C VAL A 98 9.71 -24.30 -1.02
N LEU A 99 10.73 -23.57 -0.54
CA LEU A 99 12.05 -23.52 -1.18
C LEU A 99 12.83 -24.83 -1.02
N GLU A 100 12.77 -25.49 0.15
CA GLU A 100 13.41 -26.76 0.46
C GLU A 100 12.80 -27.93 -0.33
N GLU A 101 11.47 -28.04 -0.38
CA GLU A 101 10.75 -29.10 -1.09
C GLU A 101 10.80 -28.94 -2.63
N GLY A 102 11.21 -27.77 -3.11
CA GLY A 102 11.14 -27.35 -4.50
C GLY A 102 9.78 -26.70 -4.84
N PRO A 103 9.80 -25.45 -5.30
CA PRO A 103 8.58 -24.70 -5.61
C PRO A 103 7.73 -25.38 -6.69
N LYS A 104 6.43 -25.50 -6.45
CA LYS A 104 5.43 -26.14 -7.35
C LYS A 104 4.67 -25.15 -8.21
N ALA A 105 4.89 -23.86 -8.01
CA ALA A 105 4.31 -22.78 -8.79
C ALA A 105 5.40 -21.73 -9.07
N ASP A 106 5.15 -20.86 -10.04
CA ASP A 106 6.08 -19.81 -10.45
C ASP A 106 6.00 -18.56 -9.54
N GLY A 107 4.94 -18.47 -8.74
CA GLY A 107 4.76 -17.44 -7.74
C GLY A 107 3.78 -17.85 -6.64
N TYR A 108 3.85 -17.15 -5.51
CA TYR A 108 3.04 -17.42 -4.33
C TYR A 108 2.48 -16.12 -3.76
N GLU A 109 1.15 -16.08 -3.61
CA GLU A 109 0.42 -15.02 -2.92
C GLU A 109 0.31 -15.35 -1.43
N ALA A 110 0.55 -14.37 -0.57
CA ALA A 110 0.30 -14.47 0.87
C ALA A 110 -0.84 -13.54 1.31
N PRO A 111 -1.69 -13.96 2.25
CA PRO A 111 -2.68 -13.09 2.85
C PRO A 111 -2.00 -12.01 3.70
N ARG A 112 -2.46 -10.75 3.58
CA ARG A 112 -1.90 -9.62 4.33
C ARG A 112 -2.83 -9.21 5.45
N GLN A 113 -2.30 -9.35 6.67
CA GLN A 113 -2.97 -8.95 7.91
C GLN A 113 -2.61 -7.50 8.22
N GLU A 114 -3.60 -6.63 8.13
CA GLU A 114 -3.42 -5.19 8.31
C GLU A 114 -3.38 -4.80 9.79
N GLN A 115 -2.50 -3.89 10.16
CA GLN A 115 -2.68 -3.11 11.39
C GLN A 115 -3.80 -2.09 11.18
N VAL A 116 -4.69 -1.99 12.15
CA VAL A 116 -5.72 -0.97 12.19
C VAL A 116 -5.65 -0.28 13.54
N PHE A 117 -5.13 0.92 13.54
CA PHE A 117 -4.87 1.75 14.72
C PHE A 117 -4.03 0.99 15.76
N TRP A 118 -4.61 0.66 16.92
CA TRP A 118 -3.94 0.03 18.06
C TRP A 118 -3.90 -1.51 18.00
N ARG A 119 -4.31 -2.15 16.91
CA ARG A 119 -4.34 -3.61 16.83
C ARG A 119 -4.12 -4.15 15.41
N MET A 120 -3.67 -5.40 15.34
CA MET A 120 -3.71 -6.16 14.10
C MET A 120 -5.12 -6.71 13.84
N TYR A 121 -5.49 -6.86 12.58
CA TYR A 121 -6.75 -7.51 12.19
C TYR A 121 -6.85 -8.91 12.79
N ASN A 122 -8.07 -9.27 13.20
CA ASN A 122 -8.40 -10.64 13.57
C ASN A 122 -8.09 -11.56 12.37
N PRO A 123 -7.41 -12.71 12.58
CA PRO A 123 -7.09 -13.64 11.49
C PRO A 123 -8.30 -14.14 10.68
N ALA A 124 -9.51 -14.16 11.29
CA ALA A 124 -10.75 -14.52 10.60
C ALA A 124 -11.34 -13.38 9.75
N THR A 125 -10.76 -12.17 9.80
CA THR A 125 -11.10 -11.07 8.87
C THR A 125 -10.70 -11.48 7.44
N ARG A 126 -11.54 -11.18 6.46
CA ARG A 126 -11.24 -11.51 5.07
C ARG A 126 -10.10 -10.64 4.53
N MET A 127 -8.92 -11.24 4.43
CA MET A 127 -7.70 -10.58 3.97
C MET A 127 -7.60 -10.56 2.43
N ASN A 128 -6.91 -9.56 1.91
CA ASN A 128 -6.45 -9.57 0.53
C ASN A 128 -5.16 -10.40 0.43
N HIS A 129 -4.94 -11.01 -0.74
CA HIS A 129 -3.72 -11.76 -1.05
C HIS A 129 -2.85 -10.93 -1.98
N TYR A 130 -1.55 -10.99 -1.76
CA TYR A 130 -0.56 -10.27 -2.56
C TYR A 130 0.54 -11.22 -2.98
N LEU A 131 0.91 -11.18 -4.25
CA LEU A 131 2.07 -11.91 -4.76
C LEU A 131 3.33 -11.33 -4.09
N ARG A 132 4.10 -12.19 -3.40
CA ARG A 132 5.29 -11.77 -2.67
C ARG A 132 6.51 -12.62 -3.01
N LEU A 133 6.38 -13.95 -3.06
CA LEU A 133 7.44 -14.88 -3.42
C LEU A 133 7.27 -15.31 -4.88
N PHE A 134 8.31 -15.21 -5.71
CA PHE A 134 8.22 -15.61 -7.11
C PHE A 134 9.59 -15.86 -7.75
N ASP A 135 9.60 -16.65 -8.83
CA ASP A 135 10.74 -16.82 -9.72
C ASP A 135 10.90 -15.56 -10.60
N LYS A 136 11.98 -14.79 -10.41
CA LYS A 136 12.22 -13.54 -11.16
C LYS A 136 12.43 -13.73 -12.66
N ARG A 137 12.78 -14.96 -13.12
CA ARG A 137 12.90 -15.26 -14.56
C ARG A 137 11.54 -15.22 -15.26
N LYS A 138 10.46 -15.43 -14.51
CA LYS A 138 9.07 -15.37 -14.97
C LYS A 138 8.31 -14.18 -14.40
N GLY A 139 8.86 -13.51 -13.38
CA GLY A 139 8.26 -12.40 -12.67
C GLY A 139 8.73 -11.03 -13.18
N PHE A 140 7.87 -10.04 -13.07
CA PHE A 140 8.17 -8.64 -13.37
C PHE A 140 7.31 -7.70 -12.53
N ILE A 141 7.74 -6.46 -12.39
CA ILE A 141 6.93 -5.40 -11.75
C ILE A 141 6.18 -4.65 -12.86
N ASP A 142 4.86 -4.53 -12.75
CA ASP A 142 4.04 -3.82 -13.73
C ASP A 142 4.33 -2.29 -13.75
N ASP A 143 3.85 -1.62 -14.82
CA ASP A 143 4.11 -0.19 -15.06
C ASP A 143 3.03 0.73 -14.48
N LEU A 144 2.21 0.26 -13.54
CA LEU A 144 1.17 1.08 -12.94
C LEU A 144 1.79 2.20 -12.09
N PRO A 145 1.36 3.48 -12.26
CA PRO A 145 2.02 4.62 -11.60
C PRO A 145 1.96 4.58 -10.06
N VAL A 146 0.87 4.07 -9.48
CA VAL A 146 0.62 4.16 -8.03
C VAL A 146 0.61 2.80 -7.33
N HIS A 147 0.23 1.73 -8.01
CA HIS A 147 0.09 0.40 -7.43
C HIS A 147 0.91 -0.64 -8.18
N ALA A 148 2.17 -0.28 -8.48
CA ALA A 148 3.09 -1.22 -9.11
C ALA A 148 3.22 -2.50 -8.28
N ALA A 149 2.74 -3.60 -8.82
CA ALA A 149 2.70 -4.91 -8.19
C ALA A 149 3.53 -5.92 -8.97
N PRO A 150 4.08 -6.93 -8.31
CA PRO A 150 4.71 -8.04 -9.01
C PRO A 150 3.65 -8.84 -9.79
N LYS A 151 4.05 -9.32 -10.95
CA LYS A 151 3.29 -10.21 -11.83
C LYS A 151 4.16 -11.39 -12.20
N VAL A 152 3.54 -12.53 -12.50
CA VAL A 152 4.24 -13.74 -12.95
C VAL A 152 3.60 -14.25 -14.23
N ARG A 153 4.45 -14.61 -15.20
CA ARG A 153 4.05 -15.34 -16.40
C ARG A 153 4.10 -16.84 -16.09
N GLY A 154 3.01 -17.37 -15.53
CA GLY A 154 2.96 -18.77 -15.11
C GLY A 154 1.93 -19.03 -14.01
N SER A 155 2.13 -20.13 -13.28
CA SER A 155 1.24 -20.54 -12.21
C SER A 155 1.47 -19.76 -10.92
N VAL A 156 0.37 -19.43 -10.22
CA VAL A 156 0.42 -18.74 -8.92
C VAL A 156 -0.35 -19.57 -7.91
N ALA A 157 0.30 -19.93 -6.81
CA ALA A 157 -0.29 -20.64 -5.69
C ALA A 157 -0.53 -19.68 -4.51
N ARG A 158 -1.25 -20.14 -3.49
CA ARG A 158 -1.53 -19.37 -2.27
C ARG A 158 -0.88 -20.01 -1.06
N LEU A 159 -0.19 -19.19 -0.30
CA LEU A 159 0.27 -19.51 1.04
C LEU A 159 -0.89 -19.33 2.03
N LYS A 160 -0.84 -20.07 3.12
CA LYS A 160 -1.88 -20.05 4.17
C LYS A 160 -1.59 -19.03 5.26
N ALA A 161 -0.33 -18.93 5.63
CA ALA A 161 0.13 -18.01 6.67
C ALA A 161 0.24 -16.58 6.14
N SER A 162 0.02 -15.60 7.02
CA SER A 162 -0.06 -14.20 6.65
C SER A 162 1.25 -13.43 6.86
N LEU A 163 1.44 -12.40 6.07
CA LEU A 163 2.37 -11.32 6.38
C LEU A 163 1.64 -10.21 7.15
N TYR A 164 2.35 -9.53 8.04
CA TYR A 164 1.87 -8.36 8.77
C TYR A 164 2.15 -7.10 7.97
N HIS A 165 1.23 -6.15 7.99
CA HIS A 165 1.45 -4.82 7.43
C HIS A 165 1.18 -3.77 8.51
N TYR A 166 2.21 -3.04 8.87
CA TYR A 166 2.18 -1.99 9.89
C TYR A 166 1.64 -0.70 9.29
N GLY A 167 0.32 -0.58 9.30
CA GLY A 167 -0.40 0.57 8.76
C GLY A 167 -0.40 1.78 9.70
N GLU A 168 -1.42 2.61 9.56
CA GLU A 168 -1.61 3.78 10.39
C GLU A 168 -1.99 3.39 11.82
N THR A 169 -1.25 3.97 12.79
CA THR A 169 -1.42 3.70 14.22
C THR A 169 -2.53 4.54 14.86
N ASP A 170 -2.97 5.60 14.18
CA ASP A 170 -3.95 6.56 14.69
C ASP A 170 -4.94 7.01 13.61
N ILE A 171 -6.05 7.59 14.09
CA ILE A 171 -7.16 8.04 13.25
C ILE A 171 -6.78 9.30 12.45
N HIS A 172 -6.02 10.21 13.05
CA HIS A 172 -5.61 11.46 12.41
C HIS A 172 -4.83 11.20 11.12
N THR A 173 -3.74 10.44 11.23
CA THR A 173 -2.90 10.02 10.09
C THR A 173 -3.72 9.30 9.02
N LYS A 174 -4.64 8.43 9.43
CA LYS A 174 -5.53 7.72 8.51
C LYS A 174 -6.43 8.67 7.72
N VAL A 175 -7.04 9.65 8.40
CA VAL A 175 -7.94 10.62 7.77
C VAL A 175 -7.18 11.56 6.85
N GLU A 176 -6.02 12.06 7.27
CA GLU A 176 -5.15 12.88 6.44
C GLU A 176 -4.77 12.16 5.13
N LYS A 177 -4.33 10.92 5.24
CA LYS A 177 -3.95 10.07 4.10
C LYS A 177 -5.09 9.85 3.11
N ILE A 178 -6.31 9.54 3.58
CA ILE A 178 -7.46 9.38 2.69
C ILE A 178 -7.89 10.69 2.05
N ASN A 179 -7.71 11.83 2.74
CA ASN A 179 -7.97 13.14 2.18
C ASN A 179 -7.02 13.41 1.00
N GLY A 180 -5.71 13.20 1.17
CA GLY A 180 -4.71 13.30 0.09
C GLY A 180 -5.01 12.38 -1.09
N TYR A 181 -5.22 11.10 -0.83
CA TYR A 181 -5.52 10.11 -1.89
C TYR A 181 -6.82 10.41 -2.65
N SER A 182 -7.87 10.89 -1.95
CA SER A 182 -9.11 11.26 -2.63
C SER A 182 -8.93 12.44 -3.58
N THR A 183 -8.04 13.38 -3.26
CA THR A 183 -7.66 14.51 -4.13
C THR A 183 -6.90 14.03 -5.36
N GLY A 184 -5.87 13.21 -5.19
CA GLY A 184 -5.06 12.67 -6.30
C GLY A 184 -5.85 11.87 -7.33
N LEU A 185 -6.95 11.22 -6.90
CA LEU A 185 -7.81 10.43 -7.80
C LEU A 185 -8.80 11.26 -8.64
N VAL A 186 -8.97 12.57 -8.40
CA VAL A 186 -9.93 13.41 -9.14
C VAL A 186 -9.57 13.44 -10.62
N ALA A 187 -8.31 13.68 -10.96
CA ALA A 187 -7.84 13.77 -12.36
C ALA A 187 -8.14 12.47 -13.15
N ASP A 188 -7.89 11.30 -12.56
CA ASP A 188 -8.16 10.02 -13.22
C ASP A 188 -9.65 9.72 -13.35
N LYS A 189 -10.47 10.20 -12.43
CA LYS A 189 -11.93 10.05 -12.50
C LYS A 189 -12.57 10.97 -13.51
N LEU A 190 -12.00 12.13 -13.77
CA LEU A 190 -12.45 13.05 -14.82
C LEU A 190 -12.34 12.47 -16.22
N LYS A 191 -11.34 11.58 -16.46
CA LYS A 191 -11.18 10.87 -17.73
C LYS A 191 -12.37 9.94 -18.06
N LYS A 192 -13.17 9.57 -17.06
CA LYS A 192 -14.31 8.65 -17.20
C LYS A 192 -15.61 9.43 -17.07
N LYS A 193 -16.35 9.60 -18.18
CA LYS A 193 -17.72 10.16 -18.13
C LYS A 193 -18.57 9.31 -17.18
N ARG A 194 -19.05 9.89 -16.09
CA ARG A 194 -19.97 9.23 -15.15
C ARG A 194 -21.25 10.04 -15.01
N TRP A 195 -22.35 9.41 -15.42
CA TRP A 195 -23.69 9.93 -15.14
C TRP A 195 -24.05 9.64 -13.67
N GLY A 196 -24.84 10.52 -13.06
CA GLY A 196 -25.39 10.27 -11.73
C GLY A 196 -24.39 10.38 -10.56
N ILE A 197 -23.37 11.26 -10.63
CA ILE A 197 -22.38 11.45 -9.54
C ILE A 197 -23.07 11.67 -8.19
N ARG A 198 -24.15 12.45 -8.14
CA ARG A 198 -24.91 12.71 -6.90
C ARG A 198 -25.47 11.42 -6.30
N LEU A 199 -26.08 10.56 -7.12
CA LEU A 199 -26.62 9.28 -6.65
C LEU A 199 -25.50 8.35 -6.16
N VAL A 200 -24.38 8.26 -6.87
CA VAL A 200 -23.23 7.46 -6.46
C VAL A 200 -22.62 7.98 -5.17
N MET A 201 -22.52 9.30 -5.01
CA MET A 201 -22.00 9.93 -3.80
C MET A 201 -22.86 9.61 -2.57
N MET A 202 -24.18 9.50 -2.72
CA MET A 202 -25.11 9.20 -1.63
C MET A 202 -25.24 7.70 -1.36
N ALA A 203 -25.37 6.87 -2.39
CA ALA A 203 -25.70 5.46 -2.24
C ALA A 203 -24.48 4.56 -2.03
N TYR A 204 -23.33 4.89 -2.64
CA TYR A 204 -22.18 3.99 -2.60
C TYR A 204 -21.45 3.94 -1.24
N PRO A 205 -21.27 5.04 -0.46
CA PRO A 205 -20.64 4.99 0.85
C PRO A 205 -21.34 4.03 1.84
N PRO A 206 -22.65 4.09 2.07
CA PRO A 206 -23.31 3.14 2.98
C PRO A 206 -23.20 1.68 2.50
N LEU A 207 -23.32 1.42 1.21
CA LEU A 207 -23.12 0.08 0.66
C LEU A 207 -21.68 -0.40 0.87
N PHE A 208 -20.70 0.49 0.73
CA PHE A 208 -19.29 0.18 0.97
C PHE A 208 -19.02 -0.09 2.45
N PHE A 209 -19.66 0.67 3.36
CA PHE A 209 -19.60 0.40 4.80
C PHE A 209 -20.11 -1.02 5.11
N VAL A 210 -21.30 -1.37 4.65
CA VAL A 210 -21.91 -2.70 4.87
C VAL A 210 -20.97 -3.80 4.32
N ARG A 211 -20.47 -3.63 3.10
CA ARG A 211 -19.50 -4.55 2.50
C ARG A 211 -18.24 -4.69 3.36
N SER A 212 -17.68 -3.58 3.83
CA SER A 212 -16.45 -3.57 4.63
C SER A 212 -16.70 -4.19 6.01
N TYR A 213 -17.73 -3.75 6.71
CA TYR A 213 -17.98 -4.14 8.08
C TYR A 213 -18.48 -5.58 8.22
N LEU A 214 -19.50 -5.95 7.40
CA LEU A 214 -20.12 -7.28 7.48
C LEU A 214 -19.40 -8.29 6.56
N PHE A 215 -19.34 -8.06 5.25
CA PHE A 215 -18.84 -9.06 4.31
C PHE A 215 -17.34 -9.30 4.36
N LYS A 216 -16.54 -8.26 4.70
CA LYS A 216 -15.12 -8.43 5.01
C LYS A 216 -14.86 -8.81 6.46
N ARG A 217 -15.91 -8.95 7.28
CA ARG A 217 -15.85 -9.33 8.70
C ARG A 217 -15.05 -8.37 9.57
N ASN A 218 -15.05 -7.06 9.24
CA ASN A 218 -14.36 -6.07 10.08
C ASN A 218 -15.00 -5.94 11.48
N PHE A 219 -16.23 -6.38 11.69
CA PHE A 219 -16.86 -6.45 13.01
C PHE A 219 -16.05 -7.30 14.00
N LEU A 220 -15.25 -8.28 13.54
CA LEU A 220 -14.36 -9.07 14.40
C LEU A 220 -13.24 -8.23 15.03
N ASN A 221 -13.02 -7.02 14.53
CA ASN A 221 -12.00 -6.11 15.02
C ASN A 221 -12.55 -5.10 16.06
N GLY A 222 -13.79 -5.30 16.53
CA GLY A 222 -14.44 -4.42 17.52
C GLY A 222 -14.53 -2.97 17.04
N TRP A 223 -14.30 -2.01 17.94
CA TRP A 223 -14.36 -0.58 17.62
C TRP A 223 -13.36 -0.14 16.54
N ALA A 224 -12.16 -0.71 16.53
CA ALA A 224 -11.19 -0.40 15.46
C ALA A 224 -11.72 -0.78 14.07
N GLY A 225 -12.41 -1.93 13.96
CA GLY A 225 -13.04 -2.38 12.71
C GLY A 225 -14.23 -1.51 12.30
N LEU A 226 -15.06 -1.07 13.26
CA LEU A 226 -16.15 -0.14 13.00
C LEU A 226 -15.63 1.20 12.48
N ILE A 227 -14.68 1.82 13.19
CA ILE A 227 -14.08 3.11 12.86
C ILE A 227 -13.40 3.03 11.48
N ASN A 228 -12.58 1.99 11.24
CA ASN A 228 -11.92 1.80 9.96
C ASN A 228 -12.90 1.63 8.80
N SER A 229 -14.01 0.92 9.01
CA SER A 229 -15.06 0.75 7.99
C SER A 229 -15.79 2.05 7.70
N ALA A 230 -16.04 2.88 8.72
CA ALA A 230 -16.63 4.21 8.57
C ALA A 230 -15.69 5.16 7.80
N ILE A 231 -14.40 5.20 8.17
CA ILE A 231 -13.39 5.99 7.46
C ILE A 231 -13.25 5.54 6.00
N ALA A 232 -13.27 4.24 5.73
CA ALA A 232 -13.22 3.71 4.37
C ALA A 232 -14.47 4.10 3.53
N ALA A 233 -15.65 4.12 4.14
CA ALA A 233 -16.86 4.63 3.51
C ALA A 233 -16.80 6.15 3.27
N PHE A 234 -16.26 6.90 4.22
CA PHE A 234 -16.01 8.34 4.09
C PHE A 234 -15.01 8.64 2.96
N TYR A 235 -13.95 7.83 2.83
CA TYR A 235 -13.04 7.93 1.67
C TYR A 235 -13.78 7.77 0.33
N VAL A 236 -14.72 6.83 0.26
CA VAL A 236 -15.56 6.66 -0.94
C VAL A 236 -16.40 7.90 -1.19
N PHE A 237 -17.01 8.49 -0.14
CA PHE A 237 -17.75 9.75 -0.23
C PHE A 237 -16.86 10.88 -0.75
N LEU A 238 -15.71 11.12 -0.12
CA LEU A 238 -14.76 12.18 -0.49
C LEU A 238 -14.35 12.12 -1.97
N LYS A 239 -14.09 10.92 -2.51
CA LYS A 239 -13.75 10.75 -3.94
C LYS A 239 -14.80 11.32 -4.88
N TYR A 240 -16.07 11.14 -4.56
CA TYR A 240 -17.17 11.62 -5.42
C TYR A 240 -17.57 13.04 -5.08
N ALA A 241 -17.44 13.47 -3.82
CA ALA A 241 -17.66 14.84 -3.40
C ALA A 241 -16.68 15.81 -4.07
N LYS A 242 -15.38 15.48 -4.03
CA LYS A 242 -14.33 16.30 -4.70
C LYS A 242 -14.49 16.30 -6.24
N LEU A 243 -14.92 15.19 -6.83
CA LEU A 243 -15.24 15.16 -8.25
C LEU A 243 -16.45 16.04 -8.57
N TYR A 244 -17.48 16.03 -7.73
CA TYR A 244 -18.65 16.89 -7.85
C TYR A 244 -18.26 18.39 -7.68
N GLU A 245 -17.48 18.70 -6.66
CA GLU A 245 -16.92 20.03 -6.43
C GLU A 245 -16.18 20.57 -7.66
N HIS A 246 -15.29 19.75 -8.26
CA HIS A 246 -14.57 20.11 -9.48
C HIS A 246 -15.54 20.47 -10.63
N HIS A 247 -16.61 19.69 -10.81
CA HIS A 247 -17.63 20.01 -11.82
C HIS A 247 -18.40 21.30 -11.52
N GLN A 248 -18.67 21.60 -10.23
CA GLN A 248 -19.32 22.86 -9.85
C GLN A 248 -18.39 24.06 -10.13
N PHE A 249 -17.10 23.96 -9.77
CA PHE A 249 -16.12 25.00 -10.06
C PHE A 249 -15.92 25.22 -11.57
N ALA A 250 -15.94 24.16 -12.35
CA ALA A 250 -15.87 24.28 -13.82
C ALA A 250 -17.10 24.95 -14.42
N LYS A 251 -18.28 24.74 -13.82
CA LYS A 251 -19.56 25.31 -14.31
C LYS A 251 -19.80 26.74 -13.87
N TYR A 252 -19.48 27.07 -12.61
CA TYR A 252 -19.88 28.36 -11.98
C TYR A 252 -18.69 29.24 -11.58
N GLY A 253 -17.46 28.79 -11.82
CA GLY A 253 -16.27 29.43 -11.28
C GLY A 253 -16.01 29.07 -9.82
N LYS A 254 -14.84 29.46 -9.31
CA LYS A 254 -14.45 29.20 -7.92
C LYS A 254 -15.10 30.12 -6.89
N ARG A 255 -15.87 31.12 -7.33
CA ARG A 255 -16.44 32.15 -6.48
C ARG A 255 -17.95 32.25 -6.68
N LEU A 256 -18.70 31.71 -5.74
CA LEU A 256 -20.15 31.88 -5.62
C LEU A 256 -20.47 32.79 -4.43
N LEU A 257 -19.76 33.93 -4.33
CA LEU A 257 -20.11 34.97 -3.37
C LEU A 257 -21.15 35.89 -3.99
N PRO A 258 -22.10 36.42 -3.19
CA PRO A 258 -22.97 37.51 -3.62
C PRO A 258 -22.16 38.67 -4.19
N ASP A 259 -22.70 39.39 -5.17
CA ASP A 259 -22.01 40.53 -5.81
C ASP A 259 -21.64 41.64 -4.86
N ASP A 260 -22.40 41.77 -3.77
CA ASP A 260 -22.22 42.74 -2.67
C ASP A 260 -21.32 42.21 -1.53
N ALA A 261 -20.79 41.00 -1.64
CA ALA A 261 -19.90 40.44 -0.62
C ALA A 261 -18.59 41.27 -0.54
N PRO A 262 -18.14 41.66 0.66
CA PRO A 262 -16.87 42.34 0.80
C PRO A 262 -15.71 41.48 0.27
N PRO A 263 -14.67 42.10 -0.32
CA PRO A 263 -13.53 41.37 -0.82
C PRO A 263 -12.85 40.62 0.34
N LEU A 264 -12.48 39.33 0.10
CA LEU A 264 -11.68 38.59 1.05
C LEU A 264 -10.32 39.26 1.23
N PRO A 265 -9.78 39.32 2.46
CA PRO A 265 -8.45 39.85 2.70
C PRO A 265 -7.42 39.21 1.75
N SER A 266 -6.46 39.98 1.26
CA SER A 266 -5.43 39.53 0.32
C SER A 266 -4.57 38.39 0.88
N GLU A 267 -4.53 38.23 2.20
CA GLU A 267 -3.85 37.17 2.94
C GLU A 267 -4.57 35.82 2.87
N TYR A 268 -5.86 35.79 2.54
CA TYR A 268 -6.60 34.54 2.33
C TYR A 268 -6.32 33.98 0.93
N ARG A 269 -5.08 33.56 0.71
CA ARG A 269 -4.76 32.68 -0.41
C ARG A 269 -5.05 31.25 0.03
N PRO A 270 -5.91 30.48 -0.67
CA PRO A 270 -5.94 29.04 -0.45
C PRO A 270 -4.51 28.53 -0.63
N ARG A 271 -4.02 27.75 0.34
CA ARG A 271 -2.70 27.09 0.21
C ARG A 271 -2.63 26.44 -1.17
N PRO A 272 -1.57 26.66 -1.96
CA PRO A 272 -1.36 25.87 -3.14
C PRO A 272 -1.38 24.41 -2.68
N ALA A 273 -2.10 23.54 -3.39
CA ALA A 273 -2.05 22.12 -3.14
C ALA A 273 -0.57 21.73 -3.20
N ASP A 274 -0.03 21.27 -2.07
CA ASP A 274 1.33 20.76 -2.01
C ASP A 274 1.47 19.77 -3.15
N LYS A 275 2.39 20.02 -4.05
CA LYS A 275 2.72 19.08 -5.12
C LYS A 275 3.24 17.81 -4.46
N PRO A 276 2.82 16.62 -4.95
CA PRO A 276 3.24 15.33 -4.42
C PRO A 276 4.75 15.13 -4.47
#